data_b7a1a5454e47d4e7e0523fbf4af2a660
#
_entry.id   b7a1a5454e47d4e7e0523fbf4af2a660
#
_cell.length_a   1.000
_cell.length_b   1.000
_cell.length_c   1.000
_cell.angle_alpha   90.00
_cell.angle_beta   90.00
_cell.angle_gamma   90.00
#
_symmetry.space_group_name_H-M   'P 1'
#
loop_
_entity.id
_entity.type
_entity.pdbx_description
1 polymer ?
#
loop_
_entity_poly.entity_id
_entity_poly.type
_entity_poly.pdbx_seq_one_letter_code
_entity_poly.pdbx_strand_id
1 'polypeptide(L)'
;MTVFYLTNAHPDIAWDWNRINTSDIHFPSSFAWGTATAAHQVEGNNSNNNWYQWEKAVDENGISRIHNNDSSAMAADHWNRYPEDILLMKDLGVSHYRFSIEWSRIEPQKGYYDLESLSHYRKMCLALINAGITPVVTLHHFTHPIWFEELGA
;
A
#
# COMPACT_ATOMS: atom_id res chain seq x y z
N MET A 1 21.46 1.88 -11.48
CA MET A 1 20.95 2.92 -12.37
C MET A 1 20.52 4.18 -11.62
N THR A 2 19.74 4.08 -10.53
CA THR A 2 19.26 5.22 -9.73
C THR A 2 20.38 6.04 -9.06
N VAL A 3 21.41 5.38 -8.51
CA VAL A 3 22.56 6.04 -7.88
C VAL A 3 23.35 6.87 -8.91
N PHE A 4 23.57 6.32 -10.10
CA PHE A 4 24.24 7.02 -11.20
C PHE A 4 23.48 8.27 -11.67
N TYR A 5 22.16 8.19 -11.75
CA TYR A 5 21.31 9.33 -12.08
C TYR A 5 21.37 10.44 -11.03
N LEU A 6 21.27 10.08 -9.75
CA LEU A 6 21.35 11.03 -8.63
C LEU A 6 22.71 11.73 -8.58
N THR A 7 23.80 11.01 -8.81
CA THR A 7 25.16 11.58 -8.83
C THR A 7 25.37 12.55 -10.00
N ASN A 8 24.73 12.31 -11.14
CA ASN A 8 24.82 13.23 -12.30
C ASN A 8 23.88 14.44 -12.16
N ALA A 9 22.70 14.27 -11.58
CA ALA A 9 21.75 15.36 -11.38
C ALA A 9 22.14 16.27 -10.20
N HIS A 10 22.86 15.73 -9.21
CA HIS A 10 23.30 16.42 -8.00
C HIS A 10 24.77 16.09 -7.69
N PRO A 11 25.73 16.62 -8.50
CA PRO A 11 27.14 16.32 -8.36
C PRO A 11 27.73 16.84 -7.02
N ASP A 12 27.04 17.76 -6.36
CA ASP A 12 27.34 18.27 -5.02
C ASP A 12 26.99 17.26 -3.90
N ILE A 13 26.18 16.25 -4.19
CA ILE A 13 25.83 15.16 -3.28
C ILE A 13 26.55 13.88 -3.75
N ALA A 14 27.84 13.84 -3.58
CA ALA A 14 28.61 12.62 -3.86
C ALA A 14 28.40 11.57 -2.75
N TRP A 15 27.49 10.63 -3.00
CA TRP A 15 27.33 9.46 -2.14
C TRP A 15 28.42 8.43 -2.45
N ASP A 16 29.49 8.47 -1.66
CA ASP A 16 30.51 7.41 -1.70
C ASP A 16 30.17 6.33 -0.69
N TRP A 17 29.45 5.31 -1.14
CA TRP A 17 29.07 4.18 -0.29
C TRP A 17 30.24 3.45 0.34
N ASN A 18 31.45 3.53 -0.26
CA ASN A 18 32.66 2.92 0.28
C ASN A 18 33.20 3.68 1.52
N ARG A 19 32.76 4.92 1.72
CA ARG A 19 33.12 5.72 2.90
C ARG A 19 32.16 5.55 4.06
N ILE A 20 31.02 4.91 3.86
CA ILE A 20 30.05 4.67 4.93
C ILE A 20 30.49 3.42 5.68
N ASN A 21 31.03 3.59 6.89
CA ASN A 21 31.29 2.47 7.77
C ASN A 21 29.97 2.01 8.42
N THR A 22 29.38 0.97 7.87
CA THR A 22 28.10 0.43 8.36
C THR A 22 28.25 -0.28 9.71
N SER A 23 29.48 -0.64 10.13
CA SER A 23 29.72 -1.27 11.43
C SER A 23 29.47 -0.33 12.62
N ASP A 24 29.45 0.99 12.37
CA ASP A 24 29.17 1.99 13.41
C ASP A 24 27.69 2.35 13.51
N ILE A 25 26.87 1.81 12.60
CA ILE A 25 25.41 2.05 12.56
C ILE A 25 24.72 0.97 13.39
N HIS A 26 24.30 1.32 14.59
CA HIS A 26 23.58 0.42 15.49
C HIS A 26 22.17 0.92 15.74
N PHE A 27 21.21 0.04 15.48
CA PHE A 27 19.81 0.28 15.87
C PHE A 27 19.52 -0.44 17.19
N PRO A 28 18.67 0.11 18.07
CA PRO A 28 18.21 -0.62 19.23
C PRO A 28 17.64 -1.98 18.85
N SER A 29 17.81 -2.99 19.70
CA SER A 29 17.24 -4.34 19.44
C SER A 29 15.72 -4.36 19.30
N SER A 30 15.04 -3.33 19.84
CA SER A 30 13.60 -3.12 19.74
C SER A 30 13.19 -2.33 18.47
N PHE A 31 14.16 -1.94 17.62
CA PHE A 31 13.82 -1.19 16.40
C PHE A 31 13.09 -2.09 15.41
N ALA A 32 11.90 -1.65 14.98
CA ALA A 32 11.07 -2.41 14.07
C ALA A 32 11.37 -2.03 12.61
N TRP A 33 11.94 -2.96 11.87
CA TRP A 33 12.08 -2.86 10.42
C TRP A 33 10.81 -3.35 9.76
N GLY A 34 10.27 -2.56 8.83
CA GLY A 34 9.00 -2.91 8.20
C GLY A 34 8.83 -2.32 6.81
N THR A 35 7.83 -2.85 6.12
CA THR A 35 7.30 -2.30 4.87
C THR A 35 5.90 -1.74 5.10
N ALA A 36 5.42 -0.91 4.16
CA ALA A 36 4.09 -0.32 4.25
C ALA A 36 3.46 -0.20 2.87
N THR A 37 2.15 -0.53 2.79
CA THR A 37 1.31 -0.33 1.61
C THR A 37 -0.05 0.26 1.99
N ALA A 38 -0.82 0.68 0.98
CA ALA A 38 -2.21 1.09 1.14
C ALA A 38 -3.11 0.32 0.18
N ALA A 39 -4.31 -0.03 0.64
CA ALA A 39 -5.24 -0.92 -0.05
C ALA A 39 -5.48 -0.52 -1.51
N HIS A 40 -5.91 0.71 -1.76
CA HIS A 40 -6.19 1.19 -3.11
C HIS A 40 -4.99 1.12 -4.05
N GLN A 41 -3.78 1.31 -3.51
CA GLN A 41 -2.54 1.34 -4.30
C GLN A 41 -2.06 -0.05 -4.73
N VAL A 42 -2.38 -1.11 -4.00
CA VAL A 42 -1.78 -2.42 -4.23
C VAL A 42 -2.76 -3.57 -4.42
N GLU A 43 -3.96 -3.51 -3.84
CA GLU A 43 -4.88 -4.66 -3.82
C GLU A 43 -5.44 -5.03 -5.20
N GLY A 44 -5.76 -4.01 -6.01
CA GLY A 44 -6.48 -4.18 -7.27
C GLY A 44 -8.00 -4.29 -7.11
N ASN A 45 -8.72 -3.91 -8.15
CA ASN A 45 -10.19 -4.01 -8.27
C ASN A 45 -11.00 -3.29 -7.16
N ASN A 46 -10.43 -2.23 -6.57
CA ASN A 46 -11.08 -1.38 -5.57
C ASN A 46 -11.92 -0.29 -6.25
N SER A 47 -13.06 -0.66 -6.83
CA SER A 47 -13.85 0.23 -7.68
C SER A 47 -14.98 0.99 -6.97
N ASN A 48 -15.27 0.66 -5.70
CA ASN A 48 -16.39 1.24 -4.93
C ASN A 48 -15.91 2.31 -3.93
N ASN A 49 -14.93 3.12 -4.31
CA ASN A 49 -14.40 4.17 -3.45
C ASN A 49 -14.24 5.52 -4.18
N ASN A 50 -14.08 6.58 -3.40
CA ASN A 50 -13.94 7.95 -3.88
C ASN A 50 -12.73 8.14 -4.80
N TRP A 51 -11.59 7.49 -4.57
CA TRP A 51 -10.40 7.62 -5.41
C TRP A 51 -10.59 6.98 -6.78
N TYR A 52 -11.23 5.81 -6.85
CA TYR A 52 -11.57 5.20 -8.13
C TYR A 52 -12.55 6.07 -8.92
N GLN A 53 -13.54 6.65 -8.25
CA GLN A 53 -14.49 7.58 -8.86
C GLN A 53 -13.76 8.80 -9.43
N TRP A 54 -12.83 9.38 -8.65
CA TRP A 54 -12.00 10.50 -9.10
C TRP A 54 -11.08 10.11 -10.27
N GLU A 55 -10.49 8.94 -10.23
CA GLU A 55 -9.63 8.38 -11.29
C GLU A 55 -10.35 8.25 -12.63
N LYS A 56 -11.65 7.93 -12.59
CA LYS A 56 -12.50 7.83 -13.79
C LYS A 56 -13.10 9.16 -14.24
N ALA A 57 -12.97 10.19 -13.43
CA ALA A 57 -13.51 11.50 -13.75
C ALA A 57 -12.66 12.21 -14.80
N VAL A 58 -13.33 13.06 -15.58
CA VAL A 58 -12.70 13.99 -16.52
C VAL A 58 -12.94 15.43 -16.06
N ASP A 59 -12.13 16.35 -16.55
CA ASP A 59 -12.33 17.78 -16.35
C ASP A 59 -13.44 18.33 -17.29
N GLU A 60 -13.67 19.64 -17.24
CA GLU A 60 -14.65 20.34 -18.08
C GLU A 60 -14.38 20.26 -19.59
N ASN A 61 -13.15 19.91 -19.98
CA ASN A 61 -12.72 19.71 -21.37
C ASN A 61 -12.75 18.24 -21.79
N GLY A 62 -13.19 17.33 -20.93
CA GLY A 62 -13.20 15.89 -21.18
C GLY A 62 -11.81 15.23 -21.02
N ILE A 63 -10.85 15.91 -20.41
CA ILE A 63 -9.50 15.39 -20.20
C ILE A 63 -9.48 14.60 -18.88
N SER A 64 -8.90 13.39 -18.92
CA SER A 64 -8.72 12.57 -17.72
C SER A 64 -7.92 13.30 -16.64
N ARG A 65 -8.32 13.13 -15.39
CA ARG A 65 -7.57 13.65 -14.23
C ARG A 65 -6.29 12.87 -13.96
N ILE A 66 -6.17 11.66 -14.51
CA ILE A 66 -4.98 10.82 -14.39
C ILE A 66 -4.17 10.89 -15.70
N HIS A 67 -2.88 11.16 -15.55
CA HIS A 67 -1.94 11.19 -16.68
C HIS A 67 -2.03 9.87 -17.48
N ASN A 68 -2.07 9.96 -18.80
CA ASN A 68 -2.22 8.82 -19.72
C ASN A 68 -3.45 7.93 -19.53
N ASN A 69 -4.45 8.35 -18.76
CA ASN A 69 -5.56 7.48 -18.34
C ASN A 69 -5.12 6.23 -17.58
N ASP A 70 -3.99 6.27 -16.91
CA ASP A 70 -3.54 5.17 -16.07
C ASP A 70 -4.58 4.87 -15.00
N SER A 71 -4.63 3.63 -14.55
CA SER A 71 -5.68 3.16 -13.64
C SER A 71 -5.09 2.25 -12.57
N SER A 72 -5.62 2.38 -11.36
CA SER A 72 -5.34 1.47 -10.25
C SER A 72 -6.02 0.09 -10.40
N ALA A 73 -6.81 -0.15 -11.45
CA ALA A 73 -7.72 -1.28 -11.58
C ALA A 73 -7.14 -2.63 -11.14
N MET A 74 -6.00 -3.04 -11.67
CA MET A 74 -5.33 -4.28 -11.25
C MET A 74 -4.30 -4.02 -10.14
N ALA A 75 -3.69 -2.83 -10.14
CA ALA A 75 -2.59 -2.47 -9.25
C ALA A 75 -1.50 -3.57 -9.19
N ALA A 76 -1.09 -4.00 -8.00
CA ALA A 76 -0.17 -5.11 -7.80
C ALA A 76 -0.88 -6.46 -7.59
N ASP A 77 -2.21 -6.48 -7.66
CA ASP A 77 -3.06 -7.64 -7.37
C ASP A 77 -2.77 -8.27 -5.99
N HIS A 78 -2.40 -7.43 -5.03
CA HIS A 78 -2.06 -7.87 -3.68
C HIS A 78 -3.20 -8.63 -2.99
N TRP A 79 -4.46 -8.31 -3.33
CA TRP A 79 -5.62 -9.04 -2.82
C TRP A 79 -5.51 -10.54 -3.04
N ASN A 80 -5.03 -10.96 -4.21
CA ASN A 80 -4.86 -12.37 -4.53
C ASN A 80 -3.46 -12.88 -4.21
N ARG A 81 -2.45 -12.00 -4.32
CA ARG A 81 -1.03 -12.37 -4.27
C ARG A 81 -0.35 -12.11 -2.92
N TYR A 82 -1.11 -11.70 -1.88
CA TYR A 82 -0.53 -11.46 -0.56
C TYR A 82 0.32 -12.63 0.00
N PRO A 83 0.04 -13.92 -0.31
CA PRO A 83 0.91 -15.00 0.16
C PRO A 83 2.32 -14.94 -0.45
N GLU A 84 2.44 -14.53 -1.73
CA GLU A 84 3.72 -14.34 -2.41
C GLU A 84 4.44 -13.12 -1.82
N ASP A 85 3.72 -12.03 -1.62
CA ASP A 85 4.28 -10.79 -1.06
C ASP A 85 4.78 -11.00 0.38
N ILE A 86 4.11 -11.83 1.18
CA ILE A 86 4.57 -12.22 2.51
C ILE A 86 5.89 -13.00 2.45
N LEU A 87 6.08 -13.86 1.47
CA LEU A 87 7.35 -14.56 1.26
C LEU A 87 8.47 -13.57 0.92
N LEU A 88 8.20 -12.61 0.03
CA LEU A 88 9.17 -11.57 -0.30
C LEU A 88 9.54 -10.72 0.92
N MET A 89 8.57 -10.34 1.76
CA MET A 89 8.82 -9.62 3.01
C MET A 89 9.66 -10.44 4.00
N LYS A 90 9.41 -11.75 4.09
CA LYS A 90 10.19 -12.66 4.91
C LYS A 90 11.65 -12.77 4.41
N ASP A 91 11.85 -12.89 3.10
CA ASP A 91 13.18 -12.94 2.48
C ASP A 91 13.93 -11.60 2.66
N LEU A 92 13.22 -10.48 2.65
CA LEU A 92 13.76 -9.17 2.96
C LEU A 92 14.17 -9.01 4.43
N GLY A 93 13.67 -9.88 5.31
CA GLY A 93 14.01 -9.88 6.74
C GLY A 93 13.30 -8.82 7.56
N VAL A 94 12.16 -8.29 7.11
CA VAL A 94 11.38 -7.32 7.87
C VAL A 94 10.56 -8.01 8.96
N SER A 95 10.39 -7.33 10.09
CA SER A 95 9.65 -7.81 11.25
C SER A 95 8.22 -7.27 11.35
N HIS A 96 7.90 -6.22 10.58
CA HIS A 96 6.60 -5.56 10.63
C HIS A 96 6.10 -5.24 9.22
N TYR A 97 4.80 -5.31 9.04
CA TYR A 97 4.14 -4.86 7.81
C TYR A 97 2.91 -4.04 8.15
N ARG A 98 2.92 -2.75 7.74
CA ARG A 98 1.78 -1.87 7.85
C ARG A 98 1.00 -1.89 6.53
N PHE A 99 -0.27 -2.21 6.59
CA PHE A 99 -1.17 -2.16 5.44
C PHE A 99 -2.52 -1.57 5.86
N SER A 100 -3.22 -0.96 4.93
CA SER A 100 -4.61 -0.55 5.17
C SER A 100 -5.58 -1.61 4.70
N ILE A 101 -6.73 -1.66 5.36
CA ILE A 101 -7.91 -2.37 4.87
C ILE A 101 -8.75 -1.42 4.02
N GLU A 102 -9.40 -1.94 2.98
CA GLU A 102 -10.28 -1.15 2.13
C GLU A 102 -11.70 -1.13 2.70
N TRP A 103 -12.09 0.03 3.24
CA TRP A 103 -13.43 0.18 3.84
C TRP A 103 -14.54 -0.14 2.84
N SER A 104 -14.37 0.26 1.58
CA SER A 104 -15.38 0.01 0.54
C SER A 104 -15.58 -1.48 0.20
N ARG A 105 -14.61 -2.35 0.56
CA ARG A 105 -14.80 -3.81 0.49
C ARG A 105 -15.53 -4.34 1.71
N ILE A 106 -15.20 -3.81 2.89
CA ILE A 106 -15.77 -4.29 4.17
C ILE A 106 -17.21 -3.84 4.34
N GLU A 107 -17.51 -2.61 3.98
CA GLU A 107 -18.86 -2.02 4.06
C GLU A 107 -19.22 -1.39 2.71
N PRO A 108 -19.50 -2.22 1.69
CA PRO A 108 -19.80 -1.74 0.34
C PRO A 108 -21.08 -0.92 0.24
N GLN A 109 -22.00 -1.10 1.18
CA GLN A 109 -23.22 -0.33 1.36
C GLN A 109 -23.38 0.00 2.85
N LYS A 110 -23.94 1.16 3.17
CA LYS A 110 -24.14 1.61 4.55
C LYS A 110 -24.85 0.57 5.40
N GLY A 111 -24.16 0.12 6.46
CA GLY A 111 -24.70 -0.88 7.40
C GLY A 111 -24.64 -2.34 6.92
N TYR A 112 -24.15 -2.60 5.71
CA TYR A 112 -23.92 -3.96 5.22
C TYR A 112 -22.44 -4.29 5.25
N TYR A 113 -22.08 -5.29 6.06
CA TYR A 113 -20.69 -5.74 6.24
C TYR A 113 -20.45 -7.04 5.47
N ASP A 114 -19.47 -7.00 4.54
CA ASP A 114 -19.04 -8.18 3.79
C ASP A 114 -18.10 -9.04 4.64
N LEU A 115 -18.66 -10.17 5.10
CA LEU A 115 -17.94 -11.13 5.95
C LEU A 115 -16.82 -11.87 5.19
N GLU A 116 -16.91 -11.98 3.85
CA GLU A 116 -15.86 -12.60 3.04
C GLU A 116 -14.63 -11.71 3.00
N SER A 117 -14.78 -10.42 2.78
CA SER A 117 -13.70 -9.44 2.85
C SER A 117 -13.06 -9.37 4.24
N LEU A 118 -13.86 -9.37 5.30
CA LEU A 118 -13.34 -9.43 6.68
C LEU A 118 -12.55 -10.72 6.93
N SER A 119 -13.05 -11.87 6.45
CA SER A 119 -12.36 -13.15 6.56
C SER A 119 -11.06 -13.16 5.77
N HIS A 120 -11.01 -12.48 4.61
CA HIS A 120 -9.81 -12.34 3.80
C HIS A 120 -8.71 -11.58 4.55
N TYR A 121 -9.00 -10.39 5.09
CA TYR A 121 -8.04 -9.63 5.90
C TYR A 121 -7.58 -10.40 7.15
N ARG A 122 -8.50 -11.14 7.79
CA ARG A 122 -8.12 -12.03 8.90
C ARG A 122 -7.12 -13.10 8.47
N LYS A 123 -7.32 -13.73 7.31
CA LYS A 123 -6.38 -14.73 6.76
C LYS A 123 -5.02 -14.09 6.46
N MET A 124 -5.00 -12.90 5.90
CA MET A 124 -3.76 -12.14 5.65
C MET A 124 -3.00 -11.87 6.96
N CYS A 125 -3.68 -11.39 8.01
CA CYS A 125 -3.07 -11.18 9.32
C CYS A 125 -2.48 -12.47 9.89
N LEU A 126 -3.20 -13.59 9.80
CA LEU A 126 -2.73 -14.88 10.28
C LEU A 126 -1.51 -15.38 9.49
N ALA A 127 -1.50 -15.17 8.17
CA ALA A 127 -0.37 -15.54 7.33
C ALA A 127 0.90 -14.73 7.68
N LEU A 128 0.76 -13.44 7.94
CA LEU A 128 1.85 -12.59 8.42
C LEU A 128 2.41 -13.07 9.76
N ILE A 129 1.53 -13.33 10.74
CA ILE A 129 1.92 -13.83 12.07
C ILE A 129 2.66 -15.17 11.93
N ASN A 130 2.16 -16.09 11.11
CA ASN A 130 2.79 -17.38 10.85
C ASN A 130 4.16 -17.25 10.15
N ALA A 131 4.37 -16.17 9.40
CA ALA A 131 5.65 -15.85 8.79
C ALA A 131 6.63 -15.13 9.73
N GLY A 132 6.21 -14.82 10.96
CA GLY A 132 6.99 -14.07 11.95
C GLY A 132 6.96 -12.54 11.73
N ILE A 133 5.99 -12.04 10.96
CA ILE A 133 5.82 -10.62 10.65
C ILE A 133 4.63 -10.07 11.44
N THR A 134 4.85 -9.01 12.19
CA THR A 134 3.79 -8.34 12.95
C THR A 134 2.92 -7.49 12.03
N PRO A 135 1.60 -7.76 11.89
CA PRO A 135 0.71 -6.91 11.12
C PRO A 135 0.39 -5.62 11.87
N VAL A 136 0.48 -4.49 11.17
CA VAL A 136 0.07 -3.17 11.66
C VAL A 136 -1.07 -2.68 10.76
N VAL A 137 -2.30 -2.87 11.20
CA VAL A 137 -3.49 -2.61 10.38
C VAL A 137 -3.91 -1.15 10.48
N THR A 138 -3.96 -0.45 9.34
CA THR A 138 -4.51 0.89 9.21
C THR A 138 -5.99 0.77 8.83
N LEU A 139 -6.89 1.27 9.67
CA LEU A 139 -8.32 1.13 9.45
C LEU A 139 -8.86 2.04 8.35
N HIS A 140 -8.28 3.23 8.19
CA HIS A 140 -8.65 4.17 7.14
C HIS A 140 -7.39 4.83 6.56
N HIS A 141 -7.25 4.76 5.23
CA HIS A 141 -6.13 5.36 4.50
C HIS A 141 -6.65 6.12 3.26
N PHE A 142 -7.32 7.23 3.50
CA PHE A 142 -7.92 8.18 2.54
C PHE A 142 -9.11 7.67 1.74
N THR A 143 -9.13 6.40 1.35
CA THR A 143 -10.24 5.85 0.57
C THR A 143 -11.41 5.45 1.46
N HIS A 144 -12.61 5.76 0.99
CA HIS A 144 -13.86 5.40 1.64
C HIS A 144 -14.93 5.03 0.60
N PRO A 145 -15.98 4.30 1.00
CA PRO A 145 -17.03 3.88 0.07
C PRO A 145 -17.77 5.08 -0.54
N ILE A 146 -18.28 4.91 -1.75
CA ILE A 146 -19.03 5.95 -2.48
C ILE A 146 -20.24 6.42 -1.66
N TRP A 147 -20.94 5.50 -0.98
CA TRP A 147 -22.08 5.88 -0.14
C TRP A 147 -21.72 6.86 0.99
N PHE A 148 -20.47 6.84 1.45
CA PHE A 148 -19.99 7.78 2.47
C PHE A 148 -19.68 9.15 1.86
N GLU A 149 -19.11 9.20 0.66
CA GLU A 149 -18.90 10.42 -0.13
C GLU A 149 -20.24 11.14 -0.37
N GLU A 150 -21.30 10.39 -0.68
CA GLU A 150 -22.66 10.93 -0.90
C GLU A 150 -23.27 11.58 0.35
N LEU A 151 -22.72 11.34 1.53
CA LEU A 151 -23.12 12.02 2.78
C LEU A 151 -22.41 13.37 2.98
N GLY A 152 -21.53 13.77 2.05
CA GLY A 152 -20.81 15.04 2.09
C GLY A 152 -19.48 14.96 2.86
N ALA A 153 -18.82 13.80 2.83
CA ALA A 153 -17.52 13.59 3.47
C ALA A 153 -16.39 14.24 2.68
#